data_5d635cabee922d8a0246b85b22416a5c
#
_entry.id   5d635cabee922d8a0246b85b22416a5c
#
_cell.length_a   1.000
_cell.length_b   1.000
_cell.length_c   1.000
_cell.angle_alpha   90.00
_cell.angle_beta   90.00
_cell.angle_gamma   90.00
#
_symmetry.space_group_name_H-M   'P 1'
#
loop_
_entity.id
_entity.type
_entity.pdbx_description
1 polymer ?
#
loop_
_entity_poly.entity_id
_entity_poly.type
_entity_poly.pdbx_seq_one_letter_code
_entity_poly.pdbx_strand_id
1 'polypeptide(L)'
;MSKVVIIGGGFGGLSLLQEARKSEHQFLLIDKTNHHLFQPLLYQVATAVLSPADITVPIRKLFKKDKNVQITLGEVVDINKERKEIILNSNEKIKYDQLVISTGSSCSYFGNDEWSKYSKGLKDINDALDIREKILKAFEKAENEEDERLRKKYLNFVVIGGGPTGVELAGSIAEIAYKNIHKEFRNFSSRESNIYLIEAGSKILPTYSNKLSNKASKYLKSLGVTIRTEERVEDIKEMVVTTDKDTIQTDNIIWAAGNKASPLIEKLGTEVDLEGRAIVNKDCSIKDDQNIFVIGDAANFKNEEGTSLPGIAPVAIQQGRYVGKNIKNKTAYNERKTFKYKDRGMMATIGGFKAIGIVGSYEMSGVIAWLFWSLIHLIYLIGYRSKIVVAIEWVFAYFLNKRGTRLIYRDID
;
A
#
# COMPACT_ATOMS: atom_id res chain seq x y z
N MET A 1 4.84 17.29 -31.52
CA MET A 1 5.43 16.17 -30.75
C MET A 1 5.96 16.76 -29.46
N SER A 2 5.52 16.29 -28.29
CA SER A 2 5.98 16.82 -27.00
C SER A 2 6.63 15.72 -26.17
N LYS A 3 7.53 16.11 -25.26
CA LYS A 3 8.17 15.22 -24.29
C LYS A 3 7.35 15.23 -23.01
N VAL A 4 6.75 14.08 -22.71
CA VAL A 4 5.97 13.85 -21.48
C VAL A 4 6.81 13.07 -20.50
N VAL A 5 7.11 13.68 -19.36
CA VAL A 5 7.84 13.01 -18.26
C VAL A 5 6.84 12.56 -17.21
N ILE A 6 6.95 11.29 -16.80
CA ILE A 6 6.09 10.66 -15.79
C ILE A 6 6.97 10.19 -14.64
N ILE A 7 6.70 10.68 -13.44
CA ILE A 7 7.40 10.28 -12.22
C ILE A 7 6.54 9.29 -11.45
N GLY A 8 7.02 8.06 -11.33
CA GLY A 8 6.34 6.96 -10.64
C GLY A 8 5.67 5.96 -11.57
N GLY A 9 6.12 4.70 -11.52
CA GLY A 9 5.59 3.54 -12.25
C GLY A 9 4.54 2.75 -11.46
N GLY A 10 3.81 3.41 -10.57
CA GLY A 10 2.68 2.86 -9.84
C GLY A 10 1.43 2.71 -10.72
N PHE A 11 0.27 2.53 -10.07
CA PHE A 11 -1.01 2.35 -10.76
C PHE A 11 -1.37 3.52 -11.67
N GLY A 12 -1.13 4.76 -11.24
CA GLY A 12 -1.45 5.97 -12.02
C GLY A 12 -0.57 6.09 -13.26
N GLY A 13 0.76 6.09 -13.07
CA GLY A 13 1.71 6.27 -14.16
C GLY A 13 1.64 5.18 -15.23
N LEU A 14 1.51 3.91 -14.83
CA LEU A 14 1.34 2.81 -15.79
C LEU A 14 0.02 2.91 -16.55
N SER A 15 -1.07 3.27 -15.88
CA SER A 15 -2.38 3.41 -16.53
C SER A 15 -2.40 4.56 -17.54
N LEU A 16 -1.69 5.65 -17.23
CA LEU A 16 -1.47 6.76 -18.17
C LEU A 16 -0.71 6.29 -19.40
N LEU A 17 0.44 5.63 -19.20
CA LEU A 17 1.24 5.13 -20.32
C LEU A 17 0.48 4.12 -21.18
N GLN A 18 -0.25 3.21 -20.57
CA GLN A 18 -1.07 2.23 -21.32
C GLN A 18 -2.10 2.89 -22.22
N GLU A 19 -2.68 4.03 -21.79
CA GLU A 19 -3.64 4.82 -22.57
C GLU A 19 -2.95 5.64 -23.66
N ALA A 20 -1.82 6.29 -23.33
CA ALA A 20 -1.21 7.30 -24.19
C ALA A 20 -0.09 6.78 -25.13
N ARG A 21 0.50 5.61 -24.89
CA ARG A 21 1.68 5.08 -25.60
C ARG A 21 1.57 4.98 -27.13
N LYS A 22 0.34 4.93 -27.65
CA LYS A 22 0.08 4.87 -29.10
C LYS A 22 -0.08 6.26 -29.74
N SER A 23 0.33 7.33 -29.04
CA SER A 23 0.32 8.70 -29.58
C SER A 23 1.68 9.07 -30.18
N GLU A 24 1.75 10.28 -30.76
CA GLU A 24 2.98 10.84 -31.34
C GLU A 24 3.96 11.39 -30.30
N HIS A 25 3.56 11.45 -29.00
CA HIS A 25 4.39 11.99 -27.94
C HIS A 25 5.55 11.06 -27.61
N GLN A 26 6.65 11.63 -27.10
CA GLN A 26 7.74 10.89 -26.48
C GLN A 26 7.49 10.83 -24.98
N PHE A 27 7.48 9.64 -24.42
CA PHE A 27 7.27 9.41 -22.99
C PHE A 27 8.58 8.98 -22.31
N LEU A 28 8.87 9.60 -21.18
CA LEU A 28 9.90 9.16 -20.27
C LEU A 28 9.26 8.84 -18.91
N LEU A 29 9.25 7.57 -18.55
CA LEU A 29 8.87 7.13 -17.20
C LEU A 29 10.10 6.99 -16.34
N ILE A 30 10.09 7.64 -15.18
CA ILE A 30 11.14 7.56 -14.18
C ILE A 30 10.55 6.93 -12.92
N ASP A 31 11.20 5.87 -12.43
CA ASP A 31 10.83 5.24 -11.16
C ASP A 31 12.09 4.87 -10.37
N LYS A 32 12.03 4.98 -9.05
CA LYS A 32 13.12 4.58 -8.15
C LYS A 32 13.29 3.07 -8.05
N THR A 33 12.33 2.30 -8.56
CA THR A 33 12.35 0.85 -8.66
C THR A 33 12.23 0.40 -10.12
N ASN A 34 12.68 -0.80 -10.44
CA ASN A 34 12.61 -1.33 -11.80
C ASN A 34 11.28 -2.05 -12.10
N HIS A 35 10.36 -2.07 -11.14
CA HIS A 35 9.15 -2.89 -11.19
C HIS A 35 7.90 -2.13 -10.71
N HIS A 36 6.79 -2.51 -11.27
CA HIS A 36 5.47 -2.18 -10.75
C HIS A 36 5.11 -3.15 -9.63
N LEU A 37 4.61 -2.63 -8.54
CA LEU A 37 4.14 -3.38 -7.37
C LEU A 37 2.62 -3.39 -7.32
N PHE A 38 2.01 -4.59 -7.21
CA PHE A 38 0.59 -4.75 -6.93
C PHE A 38 0.35 -4.65 -5.40
N GLN A 39 0.36 -3.43 -4.90
CA GLN A 39 0.34 -3.09 -3.47
C GLN A 39 -0.82 -3.70 -2.66
N PRO A 40 -2.05 -3.95 -3.21
CA PRO A 40 -3.11 -4.61 -2.44
C PRO A 40 -2.78 -5.99 -1.89
N LEU A 41 -1.80 -6.69 -2.46
CA LEU A 41 -1.33 -8.00 -1.97
C LEU A 41 -0.02 -7.92 -1.17
N LEU A 42 0.47 -6.73 -0.86
CA LEU A 42 1.75 -6.55 -0.18
C LEU A 42 1.78 -7.14 1.24
N TYR A 43 0.66 -7.07 1.96
CA TYR A 43 0.54 -7.70 3.28
C TYR A 43 0.73 -9.22 3.23
N GLN A 44 0.41 -9.87 2.10
CA GLN A 44 0.64 -11.31 1.91
C GLN A 44 2.12 -11.63 1.73
N VAL A 45 2.90 -10.72 1.18
CA VAL A 45 4.37 -10.84 1.18
C VAL A 45 4.90 -10.66 2.60
N ALA A 46 4.43 -9.65 3.32
CA ALA A 46 4.82 -9.40 4.72
C ALA A 46 4.47 -10.56 5.67
N THR A 47 3.51 -11.39 5.30
CA THR A 47 3.06 -12.53 6.11
C THR A 47 3.34 -13.89 5.47
N ALA A 48 4.33 -13.95 4.57
CA ALA A 48 4.85 -15.18 3.95
C ALA A 48 3.81 -16.04 3.19
N VAL A 49 2.74 -15.44 2.68
CA VAL A 49 1.78 -16.11 1.78
C VAL A 49 2.30 -16.10 0.35
N LEU A 50 2.86 -14.95 -0.09
CA LEU A 50 3.36 -14.73 -1.44
C LEU A 50 4.83 -14.32 -1.44
N SER A 51 5.50 -14.57 -2.55
CA SER A 51 6.84 -14.01 -2.79
C SER A 51 6.73 -12.61 -3.44
N PRO A 52 7.74 -11.75 -3.29
CA PRO A 52 7.79 -10.45 -3.98
C PRO A 52 7.56 -10.56 -5.50
N ALA A 53 8.12 -11.61 -6.12
CA ALA A 53 8.03 -11.80 -7.57
C ALA A 53 6.61 -12.13 -8.06
N ASP A 54 5.71 -12.56 -7.17
CA ASP A 54 4.33 -12.93 -7.53
C ASP A 54 3.45 -11.71 -7.76
N ILE A 55 3.77 -10.61 -7.06
CA ILE A 55 3.00 -9.36 -7.10
C ILE A 55 3.72 -8.20 -7.79
N THR A 56 4.86 -8.48 -8.44
CA THR A 56 5.64 -7.47 -9.16
C THR A 56 5.81 -7.83 -10.63
N VAL A 57 6.02 -6.80 -11.44
CA VAL A 57 6.35 -6.97 -12.86
C VAL A 57 7.38 -5.91 -13.29
N PRO A 58 8.48 -6.31 -13.98
CA PRO A 58 9.46 -5.35 -14.48
C PRO A 58 8.81 -4.36 -15.47
N ILE A 59 8.93 -3.05 -15.20
CA ILE A 59 8.26 -2.00 -15.98
C ILE A 59 8.71 -2.05 -17.46
N ARG A 60 10.01 -2.23 -17.72
CA ARG A 60 10.55 -2.32 -19.10
C ARG A 60 9.91 -3.45 -19.91
N LYS A 61 9.53 -4.56 -19.27
CA LYS A 61 8.85 -5.69 -19.92
C LYS A 61 7.48 -5.28 -20.46
N LEU A 62 6.77 -4.38 -19.78
CA LEU A 62 5.43 -3.94 -20.16
C LEU A 62 5.43 -3.11 -21.44
N PHE A 63 6.48 -2.31 -21.64
CA PHE A 63 6.57 -1.34 -22.74
C PHE A 63 7.67 -1.65 -23.78
N LYS A 64 8.23 -2.87 -23.78
CA LYS A 64 9.35 -3.23 -24.67
C LYS A 64 9.09 -3.06 -26.18
N LYS A 65 7.81 -3.01 -26.57
CA LYS A 65 7.39 -2.84 -27.97
C LYS A 65 7.08 -1.38 -28.36
N ASP A 66 6.99 -0.50 -27.37
CA ASP A 66 6.58 0.89 -27.57
C ASP A 66 7.82 1.77 -27.71
N LYS A 67 8.21 2.06 -28.98
CA LYS A 67 9.47 2.78 -29.32
C LYS A 67 9.50 4.23 -28.82
N ASN A 68 8.35 4.82 -28.59
CA ASN A 68 8.21 6.18 -28.05
C ASN A 68 8.16 6.22 -26.51
N VAL A 69 8.32 5.09 -25.82
CA VAL A 69 8.35 5.00 -24.36
C VAL A 69 9.75 4.64 -23.89
N GLN A 70 10.37 5.57 -23.21
CA GLN A 70 11.65 5.39 -22.53
C GLN A 70 11.43 5.23 -21.03
N ILE A 71 12.23 4.38 -20.37
CA ILE A 71 12.14 4.13 -18.94
C ILE A 71 13.49 4.35 -18.31
N THR A 72 13.53 5.13 -17.24
CA THR A 72 14.74 5.41 -16.46
C THR A 72 14.54 4.93 -15.01
N LEU A 73 15.49 4.14 -14.52
CA LEU A 73 15.62 3.84 -13.11
C LEU A 73 16.35 5.01 -12.44
N GLY A 74 15.67 5.71 -11.55
CA GLY A 74 16.20 6.88 -10.87
C GLY A 74 15.17 7.50 -9.94
N GLU A 75 15.64 8.30 -9.01
CA GLU A 75 14.82 9.05 -8.10
C GLU A 75 14.84 10.54 -8.45
N VAL A 76 13.67 11.12 -8.65
CA VAL A 76 13.53 12.57 -8.84
C VAL A 76 13.53 13.21 -7.46
N VAL A 77 14.46 14.12 -7.24
CA VAL A 77 14.69 14.79 -5.96
C VAL A 77 14.26 16.25 -5.96
N ASP A 78 14.14 16.86 -7.15
CA ASP A 78 13.73 18.26 -7.27
C ASP A 78 13.02 18.56 -8.60
N ILE A 79 12.22 19.63 -8.64
CA ILE A 79 11.45 20.08 -9.79
C ILE A 79 11.60 21.59 -9.95
N ASN A 80 12.11 22.03 -11.09
CA ASN A 80 12.15 23.44 -11.47
C ASN A 80 11.07 23.75 -12.50
N LYS A 81 9.96 24.35 -12.05
CA LYS A 81 8.80 24.68 -12.91
C LYS A 81 9.16 25.74 -13.98
N GLU A 82 9.94 26.76 -13.62
CA GLU A 82 10.29 27.87 -14.52
C GLU A 82 11.11 27.39 -15.71
N ARG A 83 12.10 26.49 -15.44
CA ARG A 83 12.94 25.90 -16.48
C ARG A 83 12.35 24.67 -17.13
N LYS A 84 11.21 24.19 -16.64
CA LYS A 84 10.57 22.91 -17.02
C LYS A 84 11.55 21.75 -16.96
N GLU A 85 12.24 21.62 -15.82
CA GLU A 85 13.26 20.59 -15.58
C GLU A 85 12.94 19.82 -14.31
N ILE A 86 13.23 18.54 -14.32
CA ILE A 86 13.33 17.70 -13.11
C ILE A 86 14.81 17.36 -12.87
N ILE A 87 15.16 17.10 -11.62
CA ILE A 87 16.52 16.77 -11.21
C ILE A 87 16.49 15.38 -10.55
N LEU A 88 17.33 14.49 -11.04
CA LEU A 88 17.52 13.16 -10.45
C LEU A 88 18.52 13.23 -9.28
N ASN A 89 18.50 12.19 -8.44
CA ASN A 89 19.50 11.99 -7.38
C ASN A 89 20.95 11.88 -7.92
N SER A 90 21.13 11.56 -9.21
CA SER A 90 22.42 11.61 -9.92
C SER A 90 22.86 13.03 -10.36
N ASN A 91 22.09 14.07 -10.04
CA ASN A 91 22.22 15.44 -10.55
C ASN A 91 21.93 15.61 -12.05
N GLU A 92 21.46 14.58 -12.74
CA GLU A 92 21.02 14.70 -14.13
C GLU A 92 19.76 15.58 -14.20
N LYS A 93 19.76 16.54 -15.15
CA LYS A 93 18.63 17.43 -15.41
C LYS A 93 17.90 17.00 -16.66
N ILE A 94 16.60 16.84 -16.56
CA ILE A 94 15.74 16.36 -17.65
C ILE A 94 14.64 17.37 -17.92
N LYS A 95 14.60 17.91 -19.14
CA LYS A 95 13.53 18.83 -19.59
C LYS A 95 12.26 18.06 -19.94
N TYR A 96 11.13 18.73 -19.74
CA TYR A 96 9.81 18.24 -20.12
C TYR A 96 8.96 19.34 -20.78
N ASP A 97 8.01 18.94 -21.61
CA ASP A 97 6.93 19.82 -22.09
C ASP A 97 5.68 19.62 -21.20
N GLN A 98 5.44 18.39 -20.75
CA GLN A 98 4.39 18.04 -19.80
C GLN A 98 4.97 17.12 -18.73
N LEU A 99 4.54 17.32 -17.47
CA LEU A 99 4.97 16.55 -16.31
C LEU A 99 3.78 15.88 -15.64
N VAL A 100 3.91 14.59 -15.33
CA VAL A 100 2.92 13.86 -14.54
C VAL A 100 3.58 13.26 -13.31
N ILE A 101 3.07 13.59 -12.13
CA ILE A 101 3.56 13.10 -10.85
C ILE A 101 2.59 12.07 -10.32
N SER A 102 3.05 10.82 -10.19
CA SER A 102 2.29 9.67 -9.71
C SER A 102 3.10 8.87 -8.67
N THR A 103 3.77 9.59 -7.79
CA THR A 103 4.72 9.07 -6.80
C THR A 103 4.06 8.35 -5.61
N GLY A 104 2.72 8.36 -5.53
CA GLY A 104 1.99 7.70 -4.45
C GLY A 104 2.18 8.38 -3.09
N SER A 105 2.12 7.58 -2.04
CA SER A 105 2.24 8.01 -0.65
C SER A 105 3.23 7.15 0.13
N SER A 106 3.76 7.71 1.22
CA SER A 106 4.56 7.03 2.26
C SER A 106 3.77 6.91 3.56
N CYS A 107 4.33 6.20 4.54
CA CYS A 107 3.77 6.17 5.88
C CYS A 107 3.92 7.54 6.56
N SER A 108 2.89 7.94 7.30
CA SER A 108 2.93 9.11 8.18
C SER A 108 2.97 8.66 9.63
N TYR A 109 3.92 9.15 10.38
CA TYR A 109 4.01 8.97 11.84
C TYR A 109 3.44 10.17 12.60
N PHE A 110 2.64 11.02 11.92
CA PHE A 110 1.98 12.20 12.50
C PHE A 110 2.93 13.15 13.24
N GLY A 111 4.14 13.36 12.70
CA GLY A 111 5.16 14.23 13.26
C GLY A 111 6.16 13.54 14.20
N ASN A 112 5.98 12.23 14.49
CA ASN A 112 6.87 11.44 15.34
C ASN A 112 7.74 10.51 14.49
N ASP A 113 8.51 11.06 13.55
CA ASP A 113 9.26 10.31 12.56
C ASP A 113 10.31 9.34 13.16
N GLU A 114 10.76 9.61 14.41
CA GLU A 114 11.63 8.72 15.18
C GLU A 114 10.99 7.35 15.48
N TRP A 115 9.67 7.25 15.51
CA TRP A 115 8.98 5.96 15.68
C TRP A 115 9.28 4.97 14.57
N SER A 116 9.68 5.46 13.39
CA SER A 116 10.09 4.62 12.26
C SER A 116 11.29 3.71 12.56
N LYS A 117 12.10 4.06 13.58
CA LYS A 117 13.23 3.23 14.03
C LYS A 117 12.77 1.90 14.64
N TYR A 118 11.62 1.90 15.32
CA TYR A 118 11.12 0.78 16.10
C TYR A 118 9.89 0.13 15.46
N SER A 119 9.12 0.88 14.68
CA SER A 119 7.91 0.41 14.00
C SER A 119 8.06 0.49 12.49
N LYS A 120 7.71 -0.59 11.79
CA LYS A 120 7.80 -0.65 10.33
C LYS A 120 6.44 -0.40 9.69
N GLY A 121 6.43 0.53 8.72
CA GLY A 121 5.28 0.71 7.82
C GLY A 121 5.23 -0.35 6.74
N LEU A 122 4.17 -0.34 5.92
CA LEU A 122 4.01 -1.28 4.80
C LEU A 122 3.62 -0.53 3.52
N LYS A 123 4.61 -0.15 2.72
CA LYS A 123 4.42 0.61 1.47
C LYS A 123 5.14 0.01 0.28
N ASP A 124 6.28 -0.65 0.48
CA ASP A 124 7.06 -1.26 -0.59
C ASP A 124 7.50 -2.69 -0.24
N ILE A 125 8.25 -3.31 -1.17
CA ILE A 125 8.73 -4.70 -1.00
C ILE A 125 9.71 -4.83 0.16
N ASN A 126 10.57 -3.84 0.39
CA ASN A 126 11.54 -3.89 1.48
C ASN A 126 10.82 -3.86 2.83
N ASP A 127 9.82 -2.98 2.97
CA ASP A 127 8.96 -2.96 4.15
C ASP A 127 8.31 -4.32 4.43
N ALA A 128 7.77 -4.94 3.37
CA ALA A 128 7.12 -6.25 3.50
C ALA A 128 8.10 -7.36 3.89
N LEU A 129 9.31 -7.32 3.34
CA LEU A 129 10.37 -8.26 3.70
C LEU A 129 10.87 -8.05 5.13
N ASP A 130 11.05 -6.80 5.55
CA ASP A 130 11.46 -6.45 6.91
C ASP A 130 10.40 -6.93 7.93
N ILE A 131 9.11 -6.68 7.66
CA ILE A 131 8.01 -7.17 8.52
C ILE A 131 7.99 -8.70 8.55
N ARG A 132 8.15 -9.37 7.41
CA ARG A 132 8.19 -10.82 7.34
C ARG A 132 9.32 -11.41 8.16
N GLU A 133 10.52 -10.89 8.00
CA GLU A 133 11.68 -11.35 8.77
C GLU A 133 11.48 -11.09 10.26
N LYS A 134 10.96 -9.91 10.64
CA LYS A 134 10.67 -9.56 12.03
C LYS A 134 9.68 -10.54 12.66
N ILE A 135 8.59 -10.88 11.95
CA ILE A 135 7.61 -11.88 12.42
C ILE A 135 8.27 -13.26 12.62
N LEU A 136 9.05 -13.72 11.65
CA LEU A 136 9.68 -15.05 11.72
C LEU A 136 10.77 -15.08 12.79
N LYS A 137 11.65 -14.08 12.84
CA LYS A 137 12.70 -13.95 13.87
C LYS A 137 12.13 -13.88 15.29
N ALA A 138 10.92 -13.31 15.48
CA ALA A 138 10.27 -13.25 16.77
C ALA A 138 10.00 -14.66 17.35
N PHE A 139 9.59 -15.61 16.50
CA PHE A 139 9.38 -17.00 16.92
C PHE A 139 10.69 -17.74 17.19
N GLU A 140 11.72 -17.50 16.38
CA GLU A 140 13.06 -18.09 16.62
C GLU A 140 13.70 -17.54 17.90
N LYS A 141 13.56 -16.23 18.17
CA LYS A 141 13.98 -15.64 19.44
C LYS A 141 13.23 -16.24 20.63
N ALA A 142 11.91 -16.43 20.49
CA ALA A 142 11.11 -17.04 21.55
C ALA A 142 11.49 -18.48 21.84
N GLU A 143 11.90 -19.27 20.83
CA GLU A 143 12.36 -20.65 20.99
C GLU A 143 13.63 -20.74 21.82
N ASN A 144 14.55 -19.79 21.66
CA ASN A 144 15.85 -19.76 22.33
C ASN A 144 15.85 -18.98 23.65
N GLU A 145 14.73 -18.35 24.03
CA GLU A 145 14.66 -17.50 25.22
C GLU A 145 14.16 -18.27 26.45
N GLU A 146 14.95 -18.28 27.52
CA GLU A 146 14.61 -18.94 28.79
C GLU A 146 13.79 -18.02 29.71
N ASP A 147 14.02 -16.68 29.65
CA ASP A 147 13.23 -15.72 30.43
C ASP A 147 11.82 -15.57 29.85
N GLU A 148 10.83 -16.05 30.57
CA GLU A 148 9.42 -15.99 30.18
C GLU A 148 8.93 -14.54 29.93
N ARG A 149 9.48 -13.55 30.64
CA ARG A 149 9.09 -12.14 30.48
C ARG A 149 9.61 -11.60 29.15
N LEU A 150 10.84 -11.95 28.79
CA LEU A 150 11.43 -11.57 27.52
C LEU A 150 10.78 -12.34 26.36
N ARG A 151 10.54 -13.64 26.55
CA ARG A 151 9.79 -14.47 25.58
C ARG A 151 8.43 -13.87 25.24
N LYS A 152 7.68 -13.38 26.22
CA LYS A 152 6.40 -12.69 26.02
C LYS A 152 6.53 -11.46 25.15
N LYS A 153 7.61 -10.70 25.25
CA LYS A 153 7.84 -9.53 24.38
C LYS A 153 8.01 -9.94 22.92
N TYR A 154 8.68 -11.06 22.66
CA TYR A 154 8.82 -11.59 21.29
C TYR A 154 7.49 -12.13 20.75
N LEU A 155 6.63 -12.66 21.60
CA LEU A 155 5.33 -13.23 21.21
C LEU A 155 4.18 -12.21 21.19
N ASN A 156 4.41 -10.96 21.57
CA ASN A 156 3.45 -9.87 21.42
C ASN A 156 3.65 -9.19 20.06
N PHE A 157 2.58 -9.07 19.29
CA PHE A 157 2.54 -8.38 17.99
C PHE A 157 1.55 -7.22 18.10
N VAL A 158 2.01 -6.01 17.83
CA VAL A 158 1.18 -4.79 17.88
C VAL A 158 1.07 -4.20 16.48
N VAL A 159 -0.14 -4.23 15.92
CA VAL A 159 -0.49 -3.58 14.65
C VAL A 159 -1.24 -2.30 14.98
N ILE A 160 -0.72 -1.15 14.53
CA ILE A 160 -1.26 0.17 14.80
C ILE A 160 -1.97 0.69 13.57
N GLY A 161 -3.26 0.97 13.69
CA GLY A 161 -4.16 1.42 12.62
C GLY A 161 -5.17 0.36 12.20
N GLY A 162 -6.45 0.63 12.41
CA GLY A 162 -7.59 -0.25 12.11
C GLY A 162 -8.14 -0.12 10.68
N GLY A 163 -7.37 0.46 9.75
CA GLY A 163 -7.70 0.47 8.33
C GLY A 163 -7.55 -0.90 7.66
N PRO A 164 -7.80 -1.00 6.33
CA PRO A 164 -7.69 -2.27 5.60
C PRO A 164 -6.35 -2.98 5.79
N THR A 165 -5.24 -2.27 5.65
CA THR A 165 -3.88 -2.83 5.80
C THR A 165 -3.66 -3.44 7.18
N GLY A 166 -4.03 -2.72 8.26
CA GLY A 166 -3.85 -3.23 9.62
C GLY A 166 -4.73 -4.43 9.93
N VAL A 167 -5.98 -4.42 9.45
CA VAL A 167 -6.91 -5.55 9.59
C VAL A 167 -6.39 -6.80 8.87
N GLU A 168 -5.90 -6.65 7.64
CA GLU A 168 -5.33 -7.73 6.83
C GLU A 168 -4.05 -8.28 7.46
N LEU A 169 -3.17 -7.42 7.94
CA LEU A 169 -1.95 -7.82 8.64
C LEU A 169 -2.26 -8.56 9.94
N ALA A 170 -3.08 -7.98 10.82
CA ALA A 170 -3.42 -8.60 12.10
C ALA A 170 -4.06 -9.99 11.93
N GLY A 171 -4.99 -10.12 10.99
CA GLY A 171 -5.62 -11.40 10.66
C GLY A 171 -4.61 -12.42 10.12
N SER A 172 -3.70 -11.98 9.25
CA SER A 172 -2.71 -12.88 8.64
C SER A 172 -1.59 -13.29 9.62
N ILE A 173 -1.18 -12.39 10.54
CA ILE A 173 -0.23 -12.71 11.63
C ILE A 173 -0.86 -13.75 12.58
N ALA A 174 -2.13 -13.57 12.93
CA ALA A 174 -2.85 -14.54 13.76
C ALA A 174 -2.90 -15.93 13.11
N GLU A 175 -3.06 -16.00 11.80
CA GLU A 175 -3.01 -17.28 11.09
C GLU A 175 -1.61 -17.91 11.09
N ILE A 176 -0.54 -17.13 10.97
CA ILE A 176 0.83 -17.64 11.14
C ILE A 176 0.95 -18.28 12.53
N ALA A 177 0.70 -17.50 13.58
CA ALA A 177 0.91 -17.91 14.96
C ALA A 177 0.05 -19.12 15.35
N TYR A 178 -1.23 -19.11 15.03
CA TYR A 178 -2.18 -20.08 15.56
C TYR A 178 -2.45 -21.29 14.66
N LYS A 179 -2.13 -21.19 13.34
CA LYS A 179 -2.41 -22.28 12.39
C LYS A 179 -1.16 -22.83 11.70
N ASN A 180 -0.27 -21.96 11.21
CA ASN A 180 0.78 -22.39 10.31
C ASN A 180 1.99 -22.99 11.04
N ILE A 181 2.42 -22.39 12.17
CA ILE A 181 3.67 -22.76 12.86
C ILE A 181 3.48 -23.36 14.25
N HIS A 182 2.25 -23.52 14.72
CA HIS A 182 1.94 -23.88 16.12
C HIS A 182 2.52 -25.22 16.61
N LYS A 183 3.04 -26.06 15.73
CA LYS A 183 3.67 -27.36 16.07
C LYS A 183 5.15 -27.42 15.69
N GLU A 184 5.73 -26.32 15.23
CA GLU A 184 7.11 -26.33 14.74
C GLU A 184 8.14 -26.08 15.86
N PHE A 185 7.75 -25.35 16.89
CA PHE A 185 8.60 -25.00 18.04
C PHE A 185 8.46 -25.98 19.19
N ARG A 186 9.51 -26.15 20.03
CA ARG A 186 9.61 -27.13 21.10
C ARG A 186 9.50 -26.53 22.50
N ASN A 187 10.11 -25.34 22.69
CA ASN A 187 10.26 -24.73 24.01
C ASN A 187 9.07 -23.82 24.38
N PHE A 188 8.19 -23.52 23.43
CA PHE A 188 6.98 -22.74 23.67
C PHE A 188 5.88 -23.11 22.65
N SER A 189 4.66 -22.67 22.93
CA SER A 189 3.58 -22.74 21.95
C SER A 189 3.37 -21.39 21.26
N SER A 190 3.44 -21.34 19.93
CA SER A 190 3.15 -20.10 19.19
C SER A 190 1.71 -19.60 19.41
N ARG A 191 0.83 -20.43 19.98
CA ARG A 191 -0.52 -20.04 20.43
C ARG A 191 -0.52 -19.14 21.66
N GLU A 192 0.61 -19.00 22.35
CA GLU A 192 0.80 -18.05 23.45
C GLU A 192 1.01 -16.63 22.95
N SER A 193 1.14 -16.44 21.63
CA SER A 193 1.25 -15.12 21.01
C SER A 193 0.01 -14.27 21.29
N ASN A 194 0.22 -12.98 21.48
CA ASN A 194 -0.83 -11.99 21.57
C ASN A 194 -0.76 -11.05 20.36
N ILE A 195 -1.84 -10.95 19.62
CA ILE A 195 -1.93 -10.06 18.46
C ILE A 195 -2.90 -8.93 18.80
N TYR A 196 -2.37 -7.72 18.90
CA TYR A 196 -3.13 -6.52 19.18
C TYR A 196 -3.33 -5.70 17.90
N LEU A 197 -4.55 -5.25 17.67
CA LEU A 197 -4.89 -4.24 16.66
C LEU A 197 -5.39 -2.99 17.39
N ILE A 198 -4.59 -1.92 17.35
CA ILE A 198 -4.88 -0.65 18.03
C ILE A 198 -5.42 0.35 17.01
N GLU A 199 -6.55 0.97 17.32
CA GLU A 199 -7.22 1.96 16.50
C GLU A 199 -7.67 3.14 17.36
N ALA A 200 -7.29 4.35 16.98
CA ALA A 200 -7.67 5.58 17.68
C ALA A 200 -9.16 5.92 17.55
N GLY A 201 -9.78 5.48 16.45
CA GLY A 201 -11.21 5.67 16.21
C GLY A 201 -12.07 4.68 16.96
N SER A 202 -13.39 4.92 16.95
CA SER A 202 -14.38 4.09 17.66
C SER A 202 -14.63 2.71 17.01
N LYS A 203 -14.14 2.49 15.78
CA LYS A 203 -14.29 1.22 15.06
C LYS A 203 -13.16 0.98 14.09
N ILE A 204 -12.87 -0.28 13.82
CA ILE A 204 -11.98 -0.66 12.71
C ILE A 204 -12.71 -0.47 11.38
N LEU A 205 -11.95 -0.31 10.27
CA LEU A 205 -12.49 -0.11 8.93
C LEU A 205 -13.51 1.05 8.88
N PRO A 206 -13.12 2.28 9.27
CA PRO A 206 -14.05 3.40 9.48
C PRO A 206 -14.86 3.77 8.24
N THR A 207 -14.34 3.49 7.04
CA THR A 207 -15.00 3.76 5.75
C THR A 207 -16.13 2.77 5.42
N TYR A 208 -16.22 1.66 6.16
CA TYR A 208 -17.30 0.68 5.99
C TYR A 208 -18.49 0.98 6.93
N SER A 209 -19.65 0.43 6.58
CA SER A 209 -20.81 0.53 7.46
C SER A 209 -20.55 -0.11 8.84
N ASN A 210 -21.28 0.31 9.85
CA ASN A 210 -21.19 -0.28 11.20
C ASN A 210 -21.44 -1.79 11.19
N LYS A 211 -22.35 -2.27 10.33
CA LYS A 211 -22.65 -3.69 10.16
C LYS A 211 -21.44 -4.47 9.65
N LEU A 212 -20.72 -3.97 8.64
CA LEU A 212 -19.55 -4.62 8.09
C LEU A 212 -18.33 -4.51 9.03
N SER A 213 -18.11 -3.35 9.65
CA SER A 213 -17.07 -3.17 10.67
C SER A 213 -17.25 -4.14 11.85
N ASN A 214 -18.48 -4.29 12.37
CA ASN A 214 -18.79 -5.24 13.43
C ASN A 214 -18.55 -6.70 12.99
N LYS A 215 -18.87 -7.06 11.75
CA LYS A 215 -18.56 -8.40 11.20
C LYS A 215 -17.06 -8.63 11.10
N ALA A 216 -16.30 -7.65 10.62
CA ALA A 216 -14.83 -7.71 10.56
C ALA A 216 -14.23 -7.90 11.95
N SER A 217 -14.72 -7.15 12.95
CA SER A 217 -14.30 -7.29 14.35
C SER A 217 -14.58 -8.70 14.88
N LYS A 218 -15.78 -9.26 14.62
CA LYS A 218 -16.10 -10.64 15.01
C LYS A 218 -15.14 -11.65 14.33
N TYR A 219 -14.83 -11.46 13.06
CA TYR A 219 -13.91 -12.34 12.34
C TYR A 219 -12.47 -12.27 12.92
N LEU A 220 -11.92 -11.08 13.17
CA LEU A 220 -10.62 -10.93 13.80
C LEU A 220 -10.56 -11.55 15.19
N LYS A 221 -11.59 -11.28 16.04
CA LYS A 221 -11.67 -11.89 17.38
C LYS A 221 -11.72 -13.42 17.31
N SER A 222 -12.42 -13.98 16.30
CA SER A 222 -12.46 -15.44 16.09
C SER A 222 -11.09 -16.03 15.62
N LEU A 223 -10.19 -15.19 15.14
CA LEU A 223 -8.81 -15.56 14.83
C LEU A 223 -7.86 -15.38 16.03
N GLY A 224 -8.33 -14.86 17.17
CA GLY A 224 -7.52 -14.61 18.35
C GLY A 224 -6.90 -13.20 18.41
N VAL A 225 -7.32 -12.27 17.53
CA VAL A 225 -6.84 -10.89 17.57
C VAL A 225 -7.58 -10.08 18.65
N THR A 226 -6.84 -9.41 19.51
CA THR A 226 -7.36 -8.44 20.48
C THR A 226 -7.46 -7.08 19.81
N ILE A 227 -8.70 -6.58 19.65
CA ILE A 227 -8.97 -5.28 19.04
C ILE A 227 -9.15 -4.25 20.15
N ARG A 228 -8.37 -3.18 20.10
CA ARG A 228 -8.41 -2.03 21.00
C ARG A 228 -8.79 -0.79 20.20
N THR A 229 -10.05 -0.39 20.30
CA THR A 229 -10.57 0.86 19.69
C THR A 229 -10.64 1.97 20.72
N GLU A 230 -10.74 3.23 20.24
CA GLU A 230 -10.69 4.43 21.09
C GLU A 230 -9.42 4.45 21.95
N GLU A 231 -8.31 3.94 21.38
CA GLU A 231 -7.02 3.84 22.03
C GLU A 231 -5.95 4.41 21.11
N ARG A 232 -5.29 5.47 21.55
CA ARG A 232 -4.29 6.20 20.79
C ARG A 232 -2.89 5.86 21.26
N VAL A 233 -2.00 5.59 20.31
CA VAL A 233 -0.56 5.47 20.59
C VAL A 233 0.00 6.86 20.87
N GLU A 234 0.69 7.01 22.00
CA GLU A 234 1.32 8.24 22.45
C GLU A 234 2.84 8.21 22.30
N ASP A 235 3.45 7.01 22.42
CA ASP A 235 4.88 6.85 22.26
C ASP A 235 5.26 5.45 21.78
N ILE A 236 6.35 5.37 21.00
CA ILE A 236 6.98 4.13 20.56
C ILE A 236 8.47 4.19 20.84
N LYS A 237 8.93 3.28 21.66
CA LYS A 237 10.35 3.08 21.97
C LYS A 237 10.77 1.65 21.67
N GLU A 238 12.04 1.37 21.89
CA GLU A 238 12.56 0.01 21.75
C GLU A 238 11.78 -0.97 22.65
N MET A 239 11.18 -1.97 22.04
CA MET A 239 10.39 -3.01 22.69
C MET A 239 9.18 -2.51 23.51
N VAL A 240 8.68 -1.30 23.29
CA VAL A 240 7.57 -0.72 24.03
C VAL A 240 6.66 0.13 23.16
N VAL A 241 5.35 -0.09 23.27
CA VAL A 241 4.31 0.83 22.77
C VAL A 241 3.53 1.37 23.97
N THR A 242 3.47 2.68 24.10
CA THR A 242 2.64 3.37 25.08
C THR A 242 1.42 3.96 24.41
N THR A 243 0.26 3.69 24.98
CA THR A 243 -1.01 4.26 24.58
C THR A 243 -1.59 5.14 25.68
N ASP A 244 -2.64 5.86 25.38
CA ASP A 244 -3.42 6.64 26.36
C ASP A 244 -4.10 5.79 27.45
N LYS A 245 -4.04 4.44 27.34
CA LYS A 245 -4.69 3.51 28.28
C LYS A 245 -3.74 2.49 28.90
N ASP A 246 -2.64 2.12 28.24
CA ASP A 246 -1.80 1.00 28.63
C ASP A 246 -0.38 1.10 28.05
N THR A 247 0.51 0.27 28.54
CA THR A 247 1.86 0.08 28.00
C THR A 247 2.09 -1.36 27.64
N ILE A 248 2.37 -1.64 26.36
CA ILE A 248 2.56 -2.99 25.81
C ILE A 248 4.05 -3.22 25.57
N GLN A 249 4.61 -4.23 26.23
CA GLN A 249 5.96 -4.71 25.96
C GLN A 249 5.95 -5.61 24.72
N THR A 250 6.66 -5.21 23.66
CA THR A 250 6.70 -5.95 22.40
C THR A 250 7.91 -5.57 21.55
N ASP A 251 8.55 -6.56 20.93
CA ASP A 251 9.55 -6.33 19.87
C ASP A 251 8.90 -6.11 18.49
N ASN A 252 7.64 -6.53 18.30
CA ASN A 252 6.97 -6.59 17.01
C ASN A 252 5.94 -5.46 16.84
N ILE A 253 6.40 -4.29 16.42
CA ILE A 253 5.55 -3.13 16.19
C ILE A 253 5.42 -2.89 14.69
N ILE A 254 4.18 -2.88 14.19
CA ILE A 254 3.86 -2.68 12.77
C ILE A 254 2.95 -1.46 12.64
N TRP A 255 3.38 -0.49 11.84
CA TRP A 255 2.66 0.75 11.62
C TRP A 255 1.80 0.66 10.36
N ALA A 256 0.50 0.68 10.50
CA ALA A 256 -0.49 0.66 9.42
C ALA A 256 -1.40 1.90 9.44
N ALA A 257 -1.03 2.93 10.21
CA ALA A 257 -1.79 4.17 10.35
C ALA A 257 -1.13 5.31 9.56
N GLY A 258 -1.97 6.18 8.99
CA GLY A 258 -1.54 7.41 8.34
C GLY A 258 -0.83 7.23 7.00
N ASN A 259 -1.15 8.14 6.10
CA ASN A 259 -0.49 8.28 4.80
C ASN A 259 -0.04 9.73 4.63
N LYS A 260 1.11 9.94 4.01
CA LYS A 260 1.61 11.26 3.61
C LYS A 260 2.02 11.19 2.14
N ALA A 261 1.69 12.21 1.36
CA ALA A 261 2.16 12.30 -0.02
C ALA A 261 3.68 12.30 -0.09
N SER A 262 4.22 11.91 -1.25
CA SER A 262 5.67 11.97 -1.49
C SER A 262 6.22 13.37 -1.22
N PRO A 263 7.38 13.52 -0.54
CA PRO A 263 8.03 14.82 -0.31
C PRO A 263 8.30 15.62 -1.59
N LEU A 264 8.35 14.95 -2.73
CA LEU A 264 8.50 15.61 -4.03
C LEU A 264 7.36 16.61 -4.34
N ILE A 265 6.18 16.42 -3.75
CA ILE A 265 5.05 17.35 -3.92
C ILE A 265 5.35 18.73 -3.32
N GLU A 266 6.07 18.79 -2.21
CA GLU A 266 6.49 20.05 -1.59
C GLU A 266 7.42 20.86 -2.52
N LYS A 267 8.23 20.16 -3.36
CA LYS A 267 9.13 20.79 -4.35
C LYS A 267 8.39 21.47 -5.51
N LEU A 268 7.11 21.11 -5.73
CA LEU A 268 6.28 21.83 -6.71
C LEU A 268 5.93 23.26 -6.30
N GLY A 269 5.99 23.59 -5.00
CA GLY A 269 5.55 24.88 -4.49
C GLY A 269 4.10 25.19 -4.86
N THR A 270 3.24 24.18 -4.94
CA THR A 270 1.79 24.30 -5.14
C THR A 270 1.04 24.15 -3.83
N GLU A 271 -0.23 24.52 -3.81
CA GLU A 271 -1.08 24.36 -2.62
C GLU A 271 -1.24 22.87 -2.27
N VAL A 272 -1.07 22.53 -0.97
CA VAL A 272 -1.20 21.17 -0.46
C VAL A 272 -2.19 21.08 0.71
N ASP A 273 -2.71 19.90 0.96
CA ASP A 273 -3.52 19.63 2.13
C ASP A 273 -2.67 19.16 3.35
N LEU A 274 -3.34 18.82 4.46
CA LEU A 274 -2.68 18.36 5.70
C LEU A 274 -1.87 17.07 5.53
N GLU A 275 -2.18 16.25 4.51
CA GLU A 275 -1.45 15.02 4.19
C GLU A 275 -0.33 15.28 3.16
N GLY A 276 -0.07 16.55 2.80
CA GLY A 276 0.94 16.95 1.81
C GLY A 276 0.55 16.65 0.36
N ARG A 277 -0.73 16.31 0.08
CA ARG A 277 -1.21 16.04 -1.28
C ARG A 277 -1.43 17.34 -2.03
N ALA A 278 -0.99 17.42 -3.29
CA ALA A 278 -1.25 18.56 -4.15
C ALA A 278 -2.75 18.78 -4.37
N ILE A 279 -3.27 19.96 -4.09
CA ILE A 279 -4.64 20.34 -4.43
C ILE A 279 -4.71 20.59 -5.93
N VAL A 280 -5.42 19.73 -6.64
CA VAL A 280 -5.46 19.73 -8.10
C VAL A 280 -6.77 20.31 -8.65
N ASN A 281 -6.70 20.82 -9.88
CA ASN A 281 -7.85 21.23 -10.65
C ASN A 281 -8.73 20.04 -11.05
N LYS A 282 -9.91 20.33 -11.60
CA LYS A 282 -10.87 19.33 -12.10
C LYS A 282 -10.35 18.44 -13.24
N ASP A 283 -9.21 18.78 -13.83
CA ASP A 283 -8.52 18.01 -14.88
C ASP A 283 -7.25 17.33 -14.36
N CYS A 284 -7.04 17.27 -13.04
CA CYS A 284 -5.85 16.77 -12.36
C CYS A 284 -4.58 17.60 -12.58
N SER A 285 -4.62 18.78 -13.22
CA SER A 285 -3.48 19.68 -13.29
C SER A 285 -3.31 20.45 -11.96
N ILE A 286 -2.12 20.99 -11.70
CA ILE A 286 -1.92 21.94 -10.59
C ILE A 286 -2.49 23.33 -10.96
N LYS A 287 -2.79 24.15 -9.94
CA LYS A 287 -3.40 25.48 -10.18
C LYS A 287 -2.51 26.39 -11.02
N ASP A 288 -1.19 26.33 -10.79
CA ASP A 288 -0.22 27.27 -11.34
C ASP A 288 0.29 26.87 -12.72
N ASP A 289 0.15 25.61 -13.14
CA ASP A 289 0.60 25.12 -14.45
C ASP A 289 -0.29 23.98 -14.98
N GLN A 290 -0.93 24.24 -16.12
CA GLN A 290 -1.84 23.31 -16.80
C GLN A 290 -1.13 22.12 -17.47
N ASN A 291 0.21 22.15 -17.55
CA ASN A 291 1.04 21.10 -18.12
C ASN A 291 1.65 20.18 -17.05
N ILE A 292 1.41 20.47 -15.77
CA ILE A 292 1.85 19.63 -14.65
C ILE A 292 0.61 18.98 -14.03
N PHE A 293 0.58 17.65 -14.03
CA PHE A 293 -0.50 16.87 -13.47
C PHE A 293 -0.02 16.11 -12.24
N VAL A 294 -0.87 16.02 -11.23
CA VAL A 294 -0.63 15.14 -10.06
C VAL A 294 -1.80 14.18 -9.93
N ILE A 295 -1.50 12.87 -9.79
CA ILE A 295 -2.50 11.80 -9.79
C ILE A 295 -2.22 10.75 -8.70
N GLY A 296 -3.26 10.00 -8.34
CA GLY A 296 -3.21 8.97 -7.31
C GLY A 296 -3.06 9.57 -5.91
N ASP A 297 -2.39 8.84 -5.01
CA ASP A 297 -2.30 9.20 -3.59
C ASP A 297 -1.52 10.51 -3.33
N ALA A 298 -0.80 11.02 -4.32
CA ALA A 298 -0.11 12.30 -4.26
C ALA A 298 -1.03 13.51 -4.51
N ALA A 299 -2.26 13.28 -5.00
CA ALA A 299 -3.22 14.32 -5.36
C ALA A 299 -4.41 14.38 -4.39
N ASN A 300 -4.78 15.59 -3.99
CA ASN A 300 -6.09 15.86 -3.39
C ASN A 300 -7.04 16.35 -4.49
N PHE A 301 -7.81 15.43 -5.03
CA PHE A 301 -8.87 15.72 -5.99
C PHE A 301 -10.22 15.76 -5.26
N LYS A 302 -10.94 16.87 -5.35
CA LYS A 302 -12.29 17.00 -4.80
C LYS A 302 -13.34 16.67 -5.87
N ASN A 303 -14.28 15.80 -5.53
CA ASN A 303 -15.43 15.48 -6.37
C ASN A 303 -16.41 16.67 -6.46
N GLU A 304 -17.52 16.50 -7.18
CA GLU A 304 -18.55 17.56 -7.35
C GLU A 304 -19.21 17.96 -6.01
N GLU A 305 -19.14 17.10 -4.98
CA GLU A 305 -19.67 17.32 -3.63
C GLU A 305 -18.63 17.99 -2.69
N GLY A 306 -17.43 18.30 -3.19
CA GLY A 306 -16.34 18.88 -2.41
C GLY A 306 -15.58 17.89 -1.55
N THR A 307 -15.90 16.59 -1.63
CA THR A 307 -15.22 15.53 -0.87
C THR A 307 -13.95 15.08 -1.59
N SER A 308 -12.85 14.95 -0.84
CA SER A 308 -11.59 14.44 -1.37
C SER A 308 -11.69 12.95 -1.71
N LEU A 309 -11.19 12.56 -2.87
CA LEU A 309 -11.13 11.16 -3.25
C LEU A 309 -10.10 10.39 -2.38
N PRO A 310 -10.38 9.13 -2.06
CA PRO A 310 -9.46 8.31 -1.27
C PRO A 310 -8.20 7.94 -2.05
N GLY A 311 -7.07 7.77 -1.33
CA GLY A 311 -5.81 7.24 -1.89
C GLY A 311 -5.89 5.74 -2.10
N ILE A 312 -6.50 5.30 -3.19
CA ILE A 312 -6.68 3.89 -3.55
C ILE A 312 -6.35 3.65 -5.03
N ALA A 313 -5.92 2.42 -5.33
CA ALA A 313 -5.53 2.03 -6.69
C ALA A 313 -6.60 2.34 -7.77
N PRO A 314 -7.93 2.11 -7.57
CA PRO A 314 -8.95 2.46 -8.56
C PRO A 314 -9.00 3.94 -8.92
N VAL A 315 -8.77 4.85 -7.97
CA VAL A 315 -8.69 6.30 -8.22
C VAL A 315 -7.47 6.59 -9.08
N ALA A 316 -6.28 6.13 -8.67
CA ALA A 316 -5.04 6.33 -9.41
C ALA A 316 -5.13 5.80 -10.86
N ILE A 317 -5.69 4.62 -11.06
CA ILE A 317 -5.91 4.00 -12.39
C ILE A 317 -6.81 4.89 -13.27
N GLN A 318 -7.93 5.37 -12.71
CA GLN A 318 -8.89 6.17 -13.48
C GLN A 318 -8.34 7.55 -13.79
N GLN A 319 -7.66 8.21 -12.85
CA GLN A 319 -6.96 9.48 -13.09
C GLN A 319 -5.86 9.32 -14.14
N GLY A 320 -5.04 8.25 -14.04
CA GLY A 320 -4.00 7.96 -15.03
C GLY A 320 -4.57 7.80 -16.45
N ARG A 321 -5.64 7.03 -16.62
CA ARG A 321 -6.32 6.89 -17.92
C ARG A 321 -6.91 8.20 -18.44
N TYR A 322 -7.51 8.99 -17.55
CA TYR A 322 -8.09 10.26 -17.90
C TYR A 322 -7.03 11.26 -18.40
N VAL A 323 -5.94 11.45 -17.64
CA VAL A 323 -4.82 12.32 -18.04
C VAL A 323 -4.16 11.79 -19.30
N GLY A 324 -3.92 10.47 -19.38
CA GLY A 324 -3.36 9.82 -20.58
C GLY A 324 -4.18 10.05 -21.84
N LYS A 325 -5.52 10.03 -21.73
CA LYS A 325 -6.42 10.33 -22.85
C LYS A 325 -6.32 11.78 -23.29
N ASN A 326 -6.26 12.74 -22.35
CA ASN A 326 -6.11 14.15 -22.66
C ASN A 326 -4.78 14.45 -23.36
N ILE A 327 -3.68 13.85 -22.85
CA ILE A 327 -2.35 13.98 -23.47
C ILE A 327 -2.35 13.39 -24.87
N LYS A 328 -2.83 12.16 -25.03
CA LYS A 328 -2.91 11.45 -26.32
C LYS A 328 -3.65 12.25 -27.39
N ASN A 329 -4.77 12.84 -27.02
CA ASN A 329 -5.63 13.61 -27.92
C ASN A 329 -5.20 15.08 -28.08
N LYS A 330 -4.13 15.53 -27.41
CA LYS A 330 -3.67 16.92 -27.38
C LYS A 330 -4.79 17.89 -26.96
N THR A 331 -5.64 17.47 -26.01
CA THR A 331 -6.82 18.23 -25.58
C THR A 331 -6.39 19.55 -24.95
N ALA A 332 -6.83 20.67 -25.53
CA ALA A 332 -6.55 22.00 -25.01
C ALA A 332 -7.17 22.16 -23.61
N TYR A 333 -6.57 22.98 -22.75
CA TYR A 333 -6.97 23.11 -21.35
C TYR A 333 -8.47 23.45 -21.19
N ASN A 334 -8.96 24.37 -21.97
CA ASN A 334 -10.37 24.83 -21.96
C ASN A 334 -11.36 23.77 -22.48
N GLU A 335 -10.87 22.72 -23.15
CA GLU A 335 -11.67 21.61 -23.66
C GLU A 335 -11.62 20.36 -22.74
N ARG A 336 -10.73 20.36 -21.74
CA ARG A 336 -10.61 19.24 -20.79
C ARG A 336 -11.86 19.15 -19.91
N LYS A 337 -12.55 18.02 -20.00
CA LYS A 337 -13.73 17.74 -19.16
C LYS A 337 -13.30 17.51 -17.71
N THR A 338 -14.18 17.75 -16.75
CA THR A 338 -13.95 17.39 -15.35
C THR A 338 -13.75 15.89 -15.22
N PHE A 339 -12.70 15.47 -14.50
CA PHE A 339 -12.52 14.08 -14.13
C PHE A 339 -13.67 13.61 -13.22
N LYS A 340 -14.25 12.46 -13.55
CA LYS A 340 -15.31 11.84 -12.74
C LYS A 340 -14.88 10.46 -12.31
N TYR A 341 -14.74 10.28 -11.01
CA TYR A 341 -14.44 8.97 -10.44
C TYR A 341 -15.68 8.09 -10.45
N LYS A 342 -15.54 6.90 -11.00
CA LYS A 342 -16.56 5.86 -10.91
C LYS A 342 -16.18 4.90 -9.78
N ASP A 343 -16.89 4.98 -8.68
CA ASP A 343 -16.68 4.06 -7.56
C ASP A 343 -17.02 2.63 -7.97
N ARG A 344 -16.09 1.72 -7.70
CA ARG A 344 -16.24 0.29 -7.98
C ARG A 344 -16.41 -0.54 -6.71
N GLY A 345 -16.55 0.13 -5.58
CA GLY A 345 -16.62 -0.48 -4.26
C GLY A 345 -15.27 -0.71 -3.61
N MET A 346 -15.31 -1.27 -2.44
CA MET A 346 -14.13 -1.56 -1.62
C MET A 346 -14.26 -2.92 -0.95
N MET A 347 -13.14 -3.60 -0.74
CA MET A 347 -13.10 -4.91 -0.11
C MET A 347 -11.88 -5.03 0.80
N ALA A 348 -12.01 -5.78 1.89
CA ALA A 348 -10.91 -6.12 2.79
C ALA A 348 -11.05 -7.58 3.26
N THR A 349 -9.92 -8.31 3.32
CA THR A 349 -9.90 -9.69 3.85
C THR A 349 -9.61 -9.70 5.34
N ILE A 350 -10.12 -10.72 6.01
CA ILE A 350 -9.89 -10.94 7.44
C ILE A 350 -9.45 -12.40 7.62
N GLY A 351 -8.14 -12.64 7.37
CA GLY A 351 -7.61 -13.99 7.29
C GLY A 351 -8.17 -14.80 6.12
N GLY A 352 -7.97 -16.13 6.13
CA GLY A 352 -8.45 -17.02 5.08
C GLY A 352 -9.97 -17.19 5.08
N PHE A 353 -10.56 -17.23 3.88
CA PHE A 353 -11.98 -17.47 3.61
C PHE A 353 -12.98 -16.46 4.18
N LYS A 354 -12.51 -15.34 4.75
CA LYS A 354 -13.39 -14.28 5.25
C LYS A 354 -12.98 -12.94 4.69
N ALA A 355 -13.95 -12.20 4.18
CA ALA A 355 -13.78 -10.83 3.73
C ALA A 355 -15.06 -10.04 4.02
N ILE A 356 -14.95 -8.73 3.91
CA ILE A 356 -16.09 -7.83 3.81
C ILE A 356 -15.94 -7.01 2.53
N GLY A 357 -17.04 -6.56 1.99
CA GLY A 357 -17.01 -5.73 0.79
C GLY A 357 -18.30 -4.95 0.56
N ILE A 358 -18.14 -3.87 -0.19
CA ILE A 358 -19.23 -3.05 -0.72
C ILE A 358 -19.02 -2.98 -2.23
N VAL A 359 -20.02 -3.32 -3.02
CA VAL A 359 -20.01 -3.18 -4.48
C VAL A 359 -21.32 -2.49 -4.89
N GLY A 360 -21.22 -1.24 -5.32
CA GLY A 360 -22.39 -0.38 -5.48
C GLY A 360 -23.12 -0.21 -4.14
N SER A 361 -24.39 -0.56 -4.09
CA SER A 361 -25.22 -0.55 -2.86
C SER A 361 -25.22 -1.87 -2.08
N TYR A 362 -24.55 -2.91 -2.59
CA TYR A 362 -24.59 -4.24 -1.98
C TYR A 362 -23.44 -4.45 -1.00
N GLU A 363 -23.80 -4.78 0.24
CA GLU A 363 -22.86 -5.21 1.27
C GLU A 363 -22.73 -6.73 1.28
N MET A 364 -21.50 -7.22 1.27
CA MET A 364 -21.24 -8.66 1.34
C MET A 364 -20.19 -8.99 2.42
N SER A 365 -20.21 -10.22 2.91
CA SER A 365 -19.27 -10.68 3.94
C SER A 365 -19.12 -12.19 3.94
N GLY A 366 -18.02 -12.69 4.56
CA GLY A 366 -17.71 -14.11 4.68
C GLY A 366 -17.08 -14.68 3.42
N VAL A 367 -17.37 -15.97 3.13
CA VAL A 367 -16.73 -16.71 2.02
C VAL A 367 -17.08 -16.13 0.65
N ILE A 368 -18.32 -15.71 0.45
CA ILE A 368 -18.76 -15.10 -0.83
C ILE A 368 -17.96 -13.81 -1.09
N ALA A 369 -17.83 -12.93 -0.10
CA ALA A 369 -17.02 -11.71 -0.24
C ALA A 369 -15.54 -12.05 -0.50
N TRP A 370 -15.02 -13.11 0.12
CA TRP A 370 -13.65 -13.58 -0.09
C TRP A 370 -13.44 -14.09 -1.53
N LEU A 371 -14.36 -14.84 -2.10
CA LEU A 371 -14.30 -15.28 -3.49
C LEU A 371 -14.31 -14.10 -4.47
N PHE A 372 -15.19 -13.11 -4.24
CA PHE A 372 -15.21 -11.89 -5.04
C PHE A 372 -13.92 -11.09 -4.91
N TRP A 373 -13.41 -10.94 -3.68
CA TRP A 373 -12.12 -10.31 -3.43
C TRP A 373 -10.99 -11.00 -4.21
N SER A 374 -10.92 -12.33 -4.12
CA SER A 374 -9.91 -13.14 -4.82
C SER A 374 -9.97 -12.95 -6.33
N LEU A 375 -11.17 -13.03 -6.90
CA LEU A 375 -11.38 -12.85 -8.33
C LEU A 375 -10.95 -11.46 -8.81
N ILE A 376 -11.37 -10.41 -8.09
CA ILE A 376 -11.04 -9.03 -8.42
C ILE A 376 -9.52 -8.82 -8.38
N HIS A 377 -8.83 -9.31 -7.35
CA HIS A 377 -7.39 -9.16 -7.23
C HIS A 377 -6.63 -9.90 -8.33
N LEU A 378 -7.06 -11.10 -8.71
CA LEU A 378 -6.49 -11.83 -9.85
C LEU A 378 -6.73 -11.10 -11.18
N ILE A 379 -7.89 -10.48 -11.39
CA ILE A 379 -8.16 -9.71 -12.61
C ILE A 379 -7.23 -8.51 -12.72
N TYR A 380 -7.07 -7.75 -11.65
CA TYR A 380 -6.24 -6.54 -11.63
C TYR A 380 -4.72 -6.81 -11.58
N LEU A 381 -4.30 -7.98 -11.15
CA LEU A 381 -2.88 -8.37 -11.13
C LEU A 381 -2.33 -8.40 -12.55
N ILE A 382 -1.16 -7.78 -12.76
CA ILE A 382 -0.55 -7.70 -14.08
C ILE A 382 0.25 -8.98 -14.38
N GLY A 383 0.02 -9.57 -15.56
CA GLY A 383 0.75 -10.73 -16.06
C GLY A 383 0.09 -12.07 -15.76
N TYR A 384 0.03 -12.95 -16.78
CA TYR A 384 -0.59 -14.28 -16.67
C TYR A 384 0.13 -15.17 -15.65
N ARG A 385 1.48 -15.13 -15.65
CA ARG A 385 2.28 -15.91 -14.69
C ARG A 385 1.90 -15.56 -13.26
N SER A 386 1.88 -14.27 -12.91
CA SER A 386 1.54 -13.82 -11.56
C SER A 386 0.12 -14.26 -11.16
N LYS A 387 -0.85 -14.19 -12.07
CA LYS A 387 -2.23 -14.64 -11.79
C LYS A 387 -2.30 -16.12 -11.45
N ILE A 388 -1.62 -16.97 -12.23
CA ILE A 388 -1.61 -18.43 -12.01
C ILE A 388 -0.88 -18.77 -10.72
N VAL A 389 0.31 -18.20 -10.51
CA VAL A 389 1.12 -18.47 -9.33
C VAL A 389 0.38 -18.04 -8.06
N VAL A 390 -0.16 -16.81 -8.02
CA VAL A 390 -0.93 -16.33 -6.86
C VAL A 390 -2.15 -17.22 -6.59
N ALA A 391 -2.87 -17.65 -7.62
CA ALA A 391 -4.00 -18.57 -7.43
C ALA A 391 -3.57 -19.92 -6.83
N ILE A 392 -2.44 -20.47 -7.27
CA ILE A 392 -1.89 -21.72 -6.75
C ILE A 392 -1.40 -21.53 -5.29
N GLU A 393 -0.65 -20.44 -5.01
CA GLU A 393 -0.18 -20.14 -3.65
C GLU A 393 -1.35 -19.96 -2.67
N TRP A 394 -2.46 -19.36 -3.12
CA TRP A 394 -3.66 -19.27 -2.28
C TRP A 394 -4.28 -20.63 -1.98
N VAL A 395 -4.23 -21.60 -2.93
CA VAL A 395 -4.67 -22.97 -2.65
C VAL A 395 -3.78 -23.59 -1.56
N PHE A 396 -2.44 -23.49 -1.67
CA PHE A 396 -1.54 -24.00 -0.66
C PHE A 396 -1.71 -23.31 0.69
N ALA A 397 -1.80 -21.98 0.69
CA ALA A 397 -1.89 -21.19 1.93
C ALA A 397 -3.21 -21.41 2.67
N TYR A 398 -4.34 -21.42 1.96
CA TYR A 398 -5.65 -21.43 2.60
C TYR A 398 -6.25 -22.83 2.79
N PHE A 399 -6.05 -23.77 1.84
CA PHE A 399 -6.61 -25.10 1.97
C PHE A 399 -5.64 -26.08 2.67
N LEU A 400 -4.34 -25.95 2.43
CA LEU A 400 -3.34 -26.82 3.00
C LEU A 400 -2.62 -26.23 4.22
N ASN A 401 -2.90 -24.98 4.59
CA ASN A 401 -2.23 -24.21 5.64
C ASN A 401 -0.70 -24.19 5.48
N LYS A 402 -0.19 -24.21 4.24
CA LYS A 402 1.24 -24.17 3.94
C LYS A 402 1.63 -22.84 3.33
N ARG A 403 2.56 -22.12 3.95
CA ARG A 403 3.18 -20.91 3.44
C ARG A 403 4.61 -21.20 3.04
N GLY A 404 4.90 -21.16 1.74
CA GLY A 404 6.20 -21.57 1.19
C GLY A 404 7.33 -20.56 1.34
N THR A 405 7.01 -19.30 1.66
CA THR A 405 7.99 -18.19 1.67
C THR A 405 8.45 -17.79 3.08
N ARG A 406 8.39 -18.71 4.05
CA ARG A 406 8.85 -18.50 5.44
C ARG A 406 10.36 -18.67 5.57
N LEU A 407 11.11 -17.76 4.94
CA LEU A 407 12.57 -17.80 4.94
C LEU A 407 13.12 -16.51 5.56
N ILE A 408 14.13 -16.66 6.40
CA ILE A 408 14.95 -15.59 6.96
C ILE A 408 16.21 -15.52 6.13
N TYR A 409 16.52 -14.37 5.54
CA TYR A 409 17.68 -14.19 4.65
C TYR A 409 18.83 -13.42 5.30
N ARG A 410 18.55 -12.64 6.35
CA ARG A 410 19.56 -11.85 7.07
C ARG A 410 19.84 -12.50 8.40
N ASP A 411 21.08 -12.33 8.87
CA ASP A 411 21.52 -12.88 10.16
C ASP A 411 20.58 -12.45 11.30
N ILE A 412 20.50 -13.32 12.30
CA ILE A 412 19.78 -13.01 13.54
C ILE A 412 20.77 -12.21 14.40
N ASP A 413 20.57 -10.90 14.46
CA ASP A 413 21.31 -10.00 15.35
C ASP A 413 20.85 -10.17 16.79
#